data_d752df9307a4699a2d248060b9d62ec6
#
_entry.id   d752df9307a4699a2d248060b9d62ec6
#
_cell.length_a   1.000
_cell.length_b   1.000
_cell.length_c   1.000
_cell.angle_alpha   90.00
_cell.angle_beta   90.00
_cell.angle_gamma   90.00
#
_symmetry.space_group_name_H-M   'P 1'
#
loop_
_entity.id
_entity.type
_entity.pdbx_description
1 polymer ?
#
loop_
_entity_poly.entity_id
_entity_poly.type
_entity_poly.pdbx_seq_one_letter_code
_entity_poly.pdbx_strand_id
1 'polypeptide(L)'
;FIAKKIPNDLVALTTNGKDHVKCKNHNNCNHYYDTLSLVFSDNSSGFSYFLKTGSKCCPFKNQTDINNWNENTLVKVNSSFGGLAFYKTSVLNNTIIKYTSESHMNTSHYCEHIGFNKNLRKFGNIYVDPTIIVKNVEN
;
A
#
# COMPACT_ATOMS: atom_id res chain seq x y z
N PHE A 1 -10.19 2.44 22.20
CA PHE A 1 -10.03 1.67 20.94
C PHE A 1 -11.36 1.74 20.20
N ILE A 2 -11.45 2.56 19.16
CA ILE A 2 -12.58 2.48 18.22
C ILE A 2 -12.26 1.30 17.32
N ALA A 3 -13.02 0.21 17.44
CA ALA A 3 -12.85 -0.93 16.54
C ALA A 3 -13.17 -0.48 15.10
N LYS A 4 -12.15 -0.49 14.25
CA LYS A 4 -12.36 -0.20 12.83
C LYS A 4 -13.28 -1.25 12.23
N LYS A 5 -14.32 -0.79 11.53
CA LYS A 5 -15.19 -1.71 10.80
C LYS A 5 -14.38 -2.31 9.64
N ILE A 6 -14.10 -3.61 9.72
CA ILE A 6 -13.42 -4.34 8.66
C ILE A 6 -14.39 -4.49 7.47
N PRO A 7 -14.03 -4.06 6.26
CA PRO A 7 -14.86 -4.25 5.08
C PRO A 7 -15.10 -5.74 4.79
N ASN A 8 -16.32 -6.11 4.44
CA ASN A 8 -16.68 -7.51 4.15
C ASN A 8 -15.91 -8.07 2.93
N ASP A 9 -15.53 -7.22 2.02
CA ASP A 9 -14.80 -7.52 0.78
C ASP A 9 -13.28 -7.46 0.94
N LEU A 10 -12.76 -7.29 2.16
CA LEU A 10 -11.33 -7.28 2.41
C LEU A 10 -10.73 -8.68 2.16
N VAL A 11 -9.70 -8.73 1.30
CA VAL A 11 -8.87 -9.92 1.07
C VAL A 11 -7.44 -9.76 1.55
N ALA A 12 -6.96 -8.51 1.63
CA ALA A 12 -5.67 -8.18 2.21
C ALA A 12 -5.72 -6.86 2.97
N LEU A 13 -5.02 -6.82 4.10
CA LEU A 13 -4.74 -5.62 4.87
C LEU A 13 -3.23 -5.42 4.90
N THR A 14 -2.77 -4.30 4.39
CA THR A 14 -1.36 -3.95 4.36
C THR A 14 -1.07 -2.81 5.32
N THR A 15 0.18 -2.60 5.64
CA THR A 15 0.59 -1.68 6.68
C THR A 15 1.13 -0.37 6.13
N ASN A 16 1.21 0.62 7.01
CA ASN A 16 1.93 1.86 6.80
C ASN A 16 3.41 1.65 7.13
N GLY A 17 4.17 1.20 6.14
CA GLY A 17 5.63 1.12 6.27
C GLY A 17 6.24 2.51 6.34
N LYS A 18 7.05 2.77 7.36
CA LYS A 18 7.77 4.04 7.53
C LYS A 18 9.27 3.83 7.39
N ASP A 19 9.89 4.65 6.57
CA ASP A 19 11.33 4.76 6.44
C ASP A 19 11.90 5.71 7.51
N HIS A 20 13.18 5.56 7.85
CA HIS A 20 13.89 6.43 8.80
C HIS A 20 14.04 7.88 8.32
N VAL A 21 13.95 8.09 7.02
CA VAL A 21 14.14 9.42 6.43
C VAL A 21 12.97 10.33 6.79
N LYS A 22 13.23 11.35 7.59
CA LYS A 22 12.25 12.38 7.89
C LYS A 22 11.97 13.22 6.64
N CYS A 23 10.73 13.54 6.42
CA CYS A 23 10.33 14.46 5.35
C CYS A 23 10.92 15.86 5.62
N LYS A 24 11.65 16.42 4.69
CA LYS A 24 12.32 17.72 4.83
C LYS A 24 11.38 18.88 5.24
N ASN A 25 10.10 18.77 4.93
CA ASN A 25 9.09 19.84 5.13
C ASN A 25 8.03 19.50 6.20
N HIS A 26 8.14 18.35 6.89
CA HIS A 26 7.15 17.93 7.89
C HIS A 26 7.87 17.26 9.06
N ASN A 27 8.01 18.00 10.15
CA ASN A 27 8.80 17.60 11.32
C ASN A 27 8.37 16.28 12.00
N ASN A 28 7.18 15.75 11.72
CA ASN A 28 6.62 14.55 12.35
C ASN A 28 6.20 13.45 11.37
N CYS A 29 6.60 13.54 10.12
CA CYS A 29 6.22 12.58 9.08
C CYS A 29 7.45 11.80 8.59
N ASN A 30 7.37 10.49 8.60
CA ASN A 30 8.35 9.61 7.97
C ASN A 30 7.88 9.26 6.54
N HIS A 31 8.82 8.99 5.66
CA HIS A 31 8.50 8.56 4.30
C HIS A 31 7.74 7.22 4.33
N TYR A 32 6.75 7.09 3.45
CA TYR A 32 6.17 5.78 3.16
C TYR A 32 7.21 4.91 2.46
N TYR A 33 7.49 3.75 3.04
CA TYR A 33 8.62 2.90 2.66
C TYR A 33 8.49 2.33 1.25
N ASP A 34 7.37 1.66 0.97
CA ASP A 34 7.26 0.78 -0.19
C ASP A 34 6.41 1.40 -1.32
N THR A 35 6.93 2.47 -1.91
CA THR A 35 6.26 3.14 -3.04
C THR A 35 6.24 2.29 -4.31
N LEU A 36 7.15 1.29 -4.45
CA LEU A 36 7.20 0.41 -5.62
C LEU A 36 6.03 -0.56 -5.67
N SER A 37 5.56 -1.04 -4.51
CA SER A 37 4.41 -1.94 -4.43
C SER A 37 3.07 -1.21 -4.46
N LEU A 38 3.07 0.13 -4.30
CA LEU A 38 1.85 0.92 -4.19
C LEU A 38 1.25 1.21 -5.56
N VAL A 39 0.04 0.71 -5.78
CA VAL A 39 -0.81 1.04 -6.92
C VAL A 39 -2.13 1.56 -6.39
N PHE A 40 -2.48 2.80 -6.73
CA PHE A 40 -3.71 3.44 -6.30
C PHE A 40 -4.95 2.77 -6.90
N SER A 41 -6.12 3.08 -6.35
CA SER A 41 -7.41 2.55 -6.83
C SER A 41 -7.72 2.92 -8.29
N ASP A 42 -7.13 3.99 -8.83
CA ASP A 42 -7.22 4.40 -10.23
C ASP A 42 -6.16 3.77 -11.15
N ASN A 43 -5.44 2.75 -10.68
CA ASN A 43 -4.33 2.05 -11.35
C ASN A 43 -3.06 2.90 -11.57
N SER A 44 -2.96 4.10 -11.03
CA SER A 44 -1.71 4.85 -11.10
C SER A 44 -0.70 4.36 -10.08
N SER A 45 0.59 4.49 -10.41
CA SER A 45 1.71 4.02 -9.59
C SER A 45 2.07 5.02 -8.50
N GLY A 46 2.21 4.53 -7.27
CA GLY A 46 2.74 5.32 -6.15
C GLY A 46 4.19 5.73 -6.38
N PHE A 47 5.00 4.88 -7.01
CA PHE A 47 6.37 5.21 -7.36
C PHE A 47 6.46 6.35 -8.39
N SER A 48 5.65 6.30 -9.45
CA SER A 48 5.59 7.37 -10.45
C SER A 48 5.11 8.69 -9.84
N TYR A 49 4.16 8.63 -8.92
CA TYR A 49 3.73 9.80 -8.15
C TYR A 49 4.85 10.35 -7.27
N PHE A 50 5.58 9.48 -6.58
CA PHE A 50 6.74 9.86 -5.78
C PHE A 50 7.83 10.52 -6.63
N LEU A 51 8.22 9.94 -7.76
CA LEU A 51 9.23 10.53 -8.65
C LEU A 51 8.85 11.93 -9.11
N LYS A 52 7.55 12.14 -9.38
CA LYS A 52 7.03 13.44 -9.85
C LYS A 52 6.96 14.50 -8.75
N THR A 53 6.62 14.11 -7.52
CA THR A 53 6.33 15.06 -6.44
C THR A 53 7.43 15.15 -5.40
N GLY A 54 8.32 14.15 -5.32
CA GLY A 54 9.32 14.02 -4.26
C GLY A 54 8.72 13.75 -2.87
N SER A 55 7.40 13.56 -2.76
CA SER A 55 6.71 13.40 -1.48
C SER A 55 6.32 11.94 -1.22
N LYS A 56 6.88 11.37 -0.15
CA LYS A 56 6.49 10.06 0.38
C LYS A 56 5.68 10.14 1.68
N CYS A 57 5.49 11.31 2.24
CA CYS A 57 4.89 11.47 3.58
C CYS A 57 3.42 11.11 3.61
N CYS A 58 2.68 11.54 2.59
CA CYS A 58 1.37 11.03 2.28
C CYS A 58 1.46 10.43 0.88
N PRO A 59 1.39 9.12 0.74
CA PRO A 59 1.57 8.48 -0.55
C PRO A 59 0.38 8.67 -1.50
N PHE A 60 -0.73 9.20 -1.02
CA PHE A 60 -1.98 9.34 -1.77
C PHE A 60 -2.10 10.71 -2.44
N LYS A 61 -2.79 10.74 -3.58
CA LYS A 61 -2.95 11.94 -4.43
C LYS A 61 -4.37 12.48 -4.49
N ASN A 62 -5.39 11.64 -4.29
CA ASN A 62 -6.77 12.10 -4.29
C ASN A 62 -7.21 12.49 -2.87
N GLN A 63 -8.10 13.46 -2.77
CA GLN A 63 -8.47 14.04 -1.49
C GLN A 63 -9.18 13.04 -0.56
N THR A 64 -9.96 12.12 -1.10
CA THR A 64 -10.66 11.09 -0.30
C THR A 64 -9.66 10.17 0.39
N ASP A 65 -8.65 9.67 -0.34
CA ASP A 65 -7.63 8.80 0.23
C ASP A 65 -6.74 9.55 1.23
N ILE A 66 -6.43 10.83 0.95
CA ILE A 66 -5.70 11.71 1.89
C ILE A 66 -6.50 11.89 3.18
N ASN A 67 -7.80 12.14 3.09
CA ASN A 67 -8.65 12.30 4.26
C ASN A 67 -8.72 10.99 5.06
N ASN A 68 -8.98 9.86 4.40
CA ASN A 68 -8.98 8.54 5.05
C ASN A 68 -7.64 8.25 5.76
N TRP A 69 -6.52 8.58 5.11
CA TRP A 69 -5.20 8.43 5.70
C TRP A 69 -5.03 9.28 6.96
N ASN A 70 -5.40 10.56 6.91
CA ASN A 70 -5.28 11.49 8.03
C ASN A 70 -6.24 11.17 9.18
N GLU A 71 -7.42 10.64 8.86
CA GLU A 71 -8.43 10.19 9.83
C GLU A 71 -8.14 8.78 10.38
N ASN A 72 -7.02 8.17 9.96
CA ASN A 72 -6.65 6.81 10.36
C ASN A 72 -7.69 5.75 9.97
N THR A 73 -8.41 5.97 8.88
CA THR A 73 -9.34 4.99 8.30
C THR A 73 -8.65 4.18 7.21
N LEU A 74 -9.25 3.04 6.84
CA LEU A 74 -8.68 2.16 5.82
C LEU A 74 -8.73 2.84 4.45
N VAL A 75 -7.61 2.79 3.71
CA VAL A 75 -7.50 3.31 2.34
C VAL A 75 -7.48 2.16 1.36
N LYS A 76 -8.44 2.14 0.42
CA LYS A 76 -8.49 1.13 -0.64
C LYS A 76 -7.42 1.36 -1.68
N VAL A 77 -6.71 0.29 -2.03
CA VAL A 77 -5.63 0.31 -3.03
C VAL A 77 -5.74 -0.88 -3.97
N ASN A 78 -5.06 -0.81 -5.10
CA ASN A 78 -4.93 -1.92 -6.03
C ASN A 78 -3.72 -2.82 -5.72
N SER A 79 -2.69 -2.27 -5.10
CA SER A 79 -1.57 -3.01 -4.54
C SER A 79 -0.91 -2.21 -3.44
N SER A 80 -0.38 -2.88 -2.44
CA SER A 80 0.50 -2.35 -1.40
C SER A 80 1.13 -3.50 -0.64
N PHE A 81 2.23 -3.23 0.08
CA PHE A 81 2.82 -4.17 1.04
C PHE A 81 3.16 -3.46 2.36
N GLY A 82 3.97 -2.38 2.31
CA GLY A 82 4.32 -1.57 3.47
C GLY A 82 5.15 -2.30 4.54
N GLY A 83 5.85 -3.38 4.16
CA GLY A 83 6.70 -4.17 5.05
C GLY A 83 5.98 -5.31 5.80
N LEU A 84 4.65 -5.29 5.89
CA LEU A 84 3.84 -6.37 6.47
C LEU A 84 2.44 -6.37 5.82
N ALA A 85 1.93 -7.56 5.56
CA ALA A 85 0.58 -7.74 5.04
C ALA A 85 -0.13 -8.92 5.69
N PHE A 86 -1.43 -8.79 5.89
CA PHE A 86 -2.33 -9.83 6.37
C PHE A 86 -3.26 -10.25 5.24
N TYR A 87 -3.41 -11.52 5.02
CA TYR A 87 -4.22 -12.06 3.93
C TYR A 87 -5.32 -12.97 4.44
N LYS A 88 -6.47 -12.93 3.79
CA LYS A 88 -7.57 -13.87 4.07
C LYS A 88 -7.15 -15.28 3.63
N THR A 89 -6.99 -16.20 4.57
CA THR A 89 -6.47 -17.56 4.32
C THR A 89 -7.28 -18.34 3.31
N SER A 90 -8.61 -18.18 3.30
CA SER A 90 -9.50 -18.85 2.33
C SER A 90 -9.20 -18.46 0.87
N VAL A 91 -8.54 -17.31 0.65
CA VAL A 91 -8.16 -16.85 -0.69
C VAL A 91 -6.79 -17.37 -1.07
N LEU A 92 -5.84 -17.45 -0.14
CA LEU A 92 -4.46 -17.88 -0.39
C LEU A 92 -4.34 -19.33 -0.92
N ASN A 93 -5.31 -20.19 -0.59
CA ASN A 93 -5.33 -21.57 -1.07
C ASN A 93 -5.67 -21.70 -2.57
N ASN A 94 -5.95 -20.58 -3.24
CA ASN A 94 -6.27 -20.60 -4.65
C ASN A 94 -4.99 -20.64 -5.51
N THR A 95 -4.91 -21.57 -6.45
CA THR A 95 -3.72 -21.81 -7.30
C THR A 95 -3.33 -20.65 -8.18
N ILE A 96 -4.22 -19.71 -8.44
CA ILE A 96 -3.91 -18.49 -9.22
C ILE A 96 -3.19 -17.43 -8.38
N ILE A 97 -3.21 -17.54 -7.04
CA ILE A 97 -2.53 -16.61 -6.16
C ILE A 97 -1.06 -17.00 -6.07
N LYS A 98 -0.23 -16.33 -6.83
CA LYS A 98 1.22 -16.52 -6.84
C LYS A 98 1.94 -15.24 -7.20
N TYR A 99 3.18 -15.13 -6.80
CA TYR A 99 4.06 -14.06 -7.22
C TYR A 99 4.36 -14.18 -8.72
N THR A 100 4.28 -13.05 -9.41
CA THR A 100 4.60 -12.93 -10.84
C THR A 100 5.45 -11.68 -11.03
N SER A 101 6.37 -11.72 -12.01
CA SER A 101 7.10 -10.53 -12.41
C SER A 101 6.19 -9.65 -13.26
N GLU A 102 5.58 -8.62 -12.64
CA GLU A 102 4.83 -7.60 -13.38
C GLU A 102 5.54 -6.25 -13.23
N SER A 103 5.74 -5.57 -14.35
CA SER A 103 6.22 -4.19 -14.33
C SER A 103 5.08 -3.23 -14.01
N HIS A 104 5.40 -2.11 -13.37
CA HIS A 104 4.52 -0.96 -13.43
C HIS A 104 4.32 -0.55 -14.90
N MET A 105 3.08 -0.31 -15.30
CA MET A 105 2.79 0.20 -16.63
C MET A 105 3.65 1.44 -16.89
N ASN A 106 4.49 1.38 -17.93
CA ASN A 106 5.41 2.43 -18.38
C ASN A 106 6.67 2.69 -17.55
N THR A 107 7.08 1.78 -16.65
CA THR A 107 8.40 1.88 -15.99
C THR A 107 9.17 0.57 -16.09
N SER A 108 10.50 0.64 -16.09
CA SER A 108 11.38 -0.54 -16.01
C SER A 108 11.45 -1.17 -14.62
N HIS A 109 10.62 -0.72 -13.69
CA HIS A 109 10.62 -1.19 -12.32
C HIS A 109 9.65 -2.35 -12.14
N TYR A 110 10.15 -3.43 -11.60
CA TYR A 110 9.40 -4.64 -11.30
C TYR A 110 9.13 -4.73 -9.79
N CYS A 111 7.93 -5.14 -9.42
CA CYS A 111 7.59 -5.44 -8.04
C CYS A 111 6.66 -6.67 -8.02
N GLU A 112 7.14 -7.73 -7.40
CA GLU A 112 6.44 -9.02 -7.30
C GLU A 112 5.09 -8.92 -6.57
N HIS A 113 4.97 -7.95 -5.66
CA HIS A 113 3.72 -7.71 -4.94
C HIS A 113 2.59 -7.23 -5.86
N ILE A 114 2.90 -6.55 -6.96
CA ILE A 114 1.88 -6.06 -7.90
C ILE A 114 1.16 -7.23 -8.56
N GLY A 115 1.91 -8.18 -9.11
CA GLY A 115 1.34 -9.36 -9.74
C GLY A 115 0.55 -10.23 -8.75
N PHE A 116 1.09 -10.42 -7.56
CA PHE A 116 0.42 -11.13 -6.47
C PHE A 116 -0.90 -10.46 -6.09
N ASN A 117 -0.89 -9.16 -5.82
CA ASN A 117 -2.06 -8.37 -5.43
C ASN A 117 -3.11 -8.27 -6.54
N LYS A 118 -2.70 -8.21 -7.81
CA LYS A 118 -3.62 -8.27 -8.96
C LYS A 118 -4.43 -9.57 -8.98
N ASN A 119 -3.82 -10.69 -8.63
CA ASN A 119 -4.53 -11.96 -8.51
C ASN A 119 -5.44 -12.00 -7.28
N LEU A 120 -5.00 -11.48 -6.12
CA LEU A 120 -5.84 -11.36 -4.92
C LEU A 120 -7.11 -10.55 -5.16
N ARG A 121 -7.03 -9.47 -5.92
CA ARG A 121 -8.16 -8.58 -6.24
C ARG A 121 -9.31 -9.23 -7.00
N LYS A 122 -9.11 -10.40 -7.57
CA LYS A 122 -10.19 -11.21 -8.16
C LYS A 122 -11.17 -11.75 -7.11
N PHE A 123 -10.78 -11.73 -5.84
CA PHE A 123 -11.54 -12.27 -4.72
C PHE A 123 -12.04 -11.19 -3.74
N GLY A 124 -11.59 -9.94 -3.89
CA GLY A 124 -11.99 -8.83 -3.05
C GLY A 124 -11.03 -7.65 -3.12
N ASN A 125 -11.06 -6.79 -2.13
CA ASN A 125 -10.29 -5.56 -2.12
C ASN A 125 -9.12 -5.61 -1.14
N ILE A 126 -8.10 -4.80 -1.45
CA ILE A 126 -6.90 -4.60 -0.65
C ILE A 126 -7.00 -3.22 0.00
N TYR A 127 -6.65 -3.16 1.29
CA TYR A 127 -6.66 -1.92 2.05
C TYR A 127 -5.32 -1.69 2.74
N VAL A 128 -4.91 -0.43 2.85
CA VAL A 128 -3.82 0.01 3.73
C VAL A 128 -4.42 0.49 5.03
N ASP A 129 -3.87 0.04 6.15
CA ASP A 129 -4.19 0.59 7.47
C ASP A 129 -3.12 1.61 7.88
N PRO A 130 -3.45 2.91 7.94
CA PRO A 130 -2.49 3.95 8.32
C PRO A 130 -1.97 3.81 9.76
N THR A 131 -2.71 3.10 10.61
CA THR A 131 -2.38 2.98 12.05
C THR A 131 -1.44 1.82 12.37
N ILE A 132 -1.36 0.82 11.48
CA ILE A 132 -0.41 -0.28 11.65
C ILE A 132 0.93 0.15 11.06
N ILE A 133 1.82 0.63 11.92
CA ILE A 133 3.10 1.19 11.51
C ILE A 133 4.19 0.11 11.61
N VAL A 134 4.83 -0.17 10.49
CA VAL A 134 6.06 -0.96 10.42
C VAL A 134 7.22 0.00 10.17
N LYS A 135 8.20 -0.02 11.05
CA LYS A 135 9.42 0.80 10.91
C LYS A 135 10.49 -0.05 10.26
N ASN A 136 11.06 0.44 9.17
CA ASN A 136 12.29 -0.12 8.63
C ASN A 136 13.44 0.32 9.53
N VAL A 137 14.07 -0.63 10.22
CA VAL A 137 15.24 -0.39 11.08
C VAL A 137 16.45 -0.81 10.27
N GLU A 138 17.21 0.14 9.76
CA GLU A 138 18.56 -0.14 9.27
C GLU A 138 19.44 -0.46 10.51
N ASN A 139 20.05 -1.64 10.49
CA ASN A 139 21.06 -2.03 11.47
C ASN A 139 22.40 -1.37 11.15
#